data_13218e57166e868acfbdab478aeafe5a
#
_entry.id   13218e57166e868acfbdab478aeafe5a
#
_cell.length_a   1.000
_cell.length_b   1.000
_cell.length_c   1.000
_cell.angle_alpha   90.00
_cell.angle_beta   90.00
_cell.angle_gamma   90.00
#
_symmetry.space_group_name_H-M   'P 1'
#
loop_
_entity.id
_entity.type
_entity.pdbx_description
1 polymer ?
#
loop_
_entity_poly.entity_id
_entity_poly.type
_entity_poly.pdbx_seq_one_letter_code
_entity_poly.pdbx_strand_id
1 'polypeptide(L)'
;MKILVLTVNTRPSNNLEVWKNSASRNGYEYKILGMGEKWKGWAWRTQKYIDELQLQKNIDIFILCDSDDLYFTGSKSEFLEKFLNYKTNIMIGMEENCCTGDESQEYKNEVIRKLKKIAKEKNINTKYYFPNGGCVIGYRTPLIELLKENITAKDDQFGYTLLYKNDINKITPDYYQDIIGTCVQSIKFLEINKEWERYEDRVYNSLTNTYPVIMHFAGRNFNNYKRFLHSEDRKISFSPKIEIISYGRHLHDNLFLIVIILIIIFILILF
;
A
#
# COMPACT_ATOMS: atom_id res chain seq x y z
N MET A 1 15.77 -15.23 -14.74
CA MET A 1 16.03 -13.95 -14.06
C MET A 1 16.01 -14.18 -12.56
N LYS A 2 16.91 -13.52 -11.82
CA LYS A 2 16.96 -13.57 -10.36
C LYS A 2 16.15 -12.43 -9.78
N ILE A 3 15.31 -12.76 -8.79
CA ILE A 3 14.42 -11.81 -8.12
C ILE A 3 14.77 -11.80 -6.62
N LEU A 4 14.85 -10.62 -6.05
CA LEU A 4 15.04 -10.44 -4.61
C LEU A 4 13.98 -9.49 -4.04
N VAL A 5 13.30 -9.94 -3.00
CA VAL A 5 12.35 -9.11 -2.25
C VAL A 5 13.09 -8.42 -1.12
N LEU A 6 12.93 -7.12 -1.01
CA LEU A 6 13.50 -6.30 0.06
C LEU A 6 12.39 -5.65 0.88
N THR A 7 12.54 -5.72 2.18
CA THR A 7 11.73 -4.93 3.12
C THR A 7 12.62 -4.27 4.16
N VAL A 8 12.19 -3.13 4.69
CA VAL A 8 12.82 -2.49 5.84
C VAL A 8 11.91 -2.65 7.04
N ASN A 9 12.35 -3.43 8.02
CA ASN A 9 11.64 -3.65 9.28
C ASN A 9 12.65 -3.62 10.43
N THR A 10 12.28 -2.95 11.53
CA THR A 10 13.19 -2.69 12.65
C THR A 10 12.98 -3.63 13.84
N ARG A 11 11.89 -4.40 13.84
CA ARG A 11 11.51 -5.27 14.96
C ARG A 11 10.83 -6.56 14.48
N PRO A 12 11.00 -7.67 15.20
CA PRO A 12 10.22 -8.87 14.98
C PRO A 12 8.73 -8.60 15.24
N SER A 13 7.87 -9.21 14.43
CA SER A 13 6.41 -9.18 14.63
C SER A 13 5.78 -10.44 14.04
N ASN A 14 4.58 -10.80 14.52
CA ASN A 14 3.83 -11.90 13.92
C ASN A 14 3.52 -11.62 12.44
N ASN A 15 3.25 -10.37 12.08
CA ASN A 15 2.99 -9.99 10.69
C ASN A 15 4.22 -10.22 9.81
N LEU A 16 5.42 -9.86 10.31
CA LEU A 16 6.68 -10.13 9.60
C LEU A 16 6.89 -11.64 9.37
N GLU A 17 6.56 -12.49 10.36
CA GLU A 17 6.66 -13.95 10.19
C GLU A 17 5.67 -14.46 9.13
N VAL A 18 4.45 -13.95 9.11
CA VAL A 18 3.46 -14.26 8.08
C VAL A 18 3.97 -13.83 6.69
N TRP A 19 4.52 -12.64 6.57
CA TRP A 19 5.12 -12.13 5.34
C TRP A 19 6.25 -13.05 4.86
N LYS A 20 7.22 -13.41 5.73
CA LYS A 20 8.32 -14.34 5.44
C LYS A 20 7.82 -15.68 4.93
N ASN A 21 6.84 -16.26 5.63
CA ASN A 21 6.27 -17.55 5.29
C ASN A 21 5.56 -17.51 3.92
N SER A 22 4.84 -16.42 3.62
CA SER A 22 4.17 -16.24 2.33
C SER A 22 5.17 -16.08 1.19
N ALA A 23 6.24 -15.31 1.38
CA ALA A 23 7.31 -15.14 0.40
C ALA A 23 8.01 -16.47 0.12
N SER A 24 8.45 -17.18 1.16
CA SER A 24 9.14 -18.47 1.03
C SER A 24 8.28 -19.53 0.35
N ARG A 25 7.00 -19.65 0.75
CA ARG A 25 6.05 -20.62 0.18
C ARG A 25 5.84 -20.41 -1.33
N ASN A 26 5.86 -19.14 -1.77
CA ASN A 26 5.70 -18.78 -3.17
C ASN A 26 7.03 -18.71 -3.94
N GLY A 27 8.14 -19.16 -3.33
CA GLY A 27 9.45 -19.32 -3.97
C GLY A 27 10.25 -18.02 -4.11
N TYR A 28 9.90 -16.97 -3.38
CA TYR A 28 10.67 -15.72 -3.37
C TYR A 28 11.84 -15.80 -2.39
N GLU A 29 13.00 -15.33 -2.84
CA GLU A 29 14.12 -14.99 -1.98
C GLU A 29 13.89 -13.58 -1.42
N TYR A 30 14.19 -13.37 -0.14
CA TYR A 30 13.98 -12.07 0.50
C TYR A 30 15.11 -11.68 1.45
N LYS A 31 15.22 -10.38 1.71
CA LYS A 31 16.12 -9.82 2.72
C LYS A 31 15.40 -8.74 3.53
N ILE A 32 15.57 -8.78 4.84
CA ILE A 32 15.02 -7.80 5.77
C ILE A 32 16.16 -6.85 6.17
N LEU A 33 15.96 -5.57 5.92
CA LEU A 33 16.92 -4.51 6.22
C LEU A 33 16.51 -3.79 7.51
N GLY A 34 17.47 -3.28 8.27
CA GLY A 34 17.23 -2.45 9.45
C GLY A 34 16.79 -3.20 10.71
N MET A 35 16.79 -4.53 10.72
CA MET A 35 16.41 -5.32 11.90
C MET A 35 17.25 -4.95 13.12
N GLY A 36 16.60 -4.59 14.25
CA GLY A 36 17.27 -4.15 15.48
C GLY A 36 17.71 -2.69 15.46
N GLU A 37 17.58 -1.98 14.35
CA GLU A 37 17.89 -0.55 14.30
C GLU A 37 16.69 0.30 14.75
N LYS A 38 16.94 1.55 15.13
CA LYS A 38 15.88 2.53 15.37
C LYS A 38 15.37 3.05 14.04
N TRP A 39 14.06 3.14 13.89
CA TRP A 39 13.43 3.82 12.76
C TRP A 39 13.83 5.30 12.71
N LYS A 40 14.27 5.78 11.53
CA LYS A 40 14.77 7.17 11.33
C LYS A 40 14.01 7.91 10.21
N GLY A 41 12.85 7.39 9.80
CA GLY A 41 12.00 8.02 8.78
C GLY A 41 12.17 7.46 7.36
N TRP A 42 11.41 8.01 6.43
CA TRP A 42 11.30 7.52 5.05
C TRP A 42 12.61 7.64 4.27
N ALA A 43 13.33 8.75 4.40
CA ALA A 43 14.64 8.92 3.75
C ALA A 43 15.66 7.84 4.17
N TRP A 44 15.64 7.46 5.46
CA TRP A 44 16.49 6.37 5.95
C TRP A 44 16.07 5.02 5.37
N ARG A 45 14.77 4.73 5.27
CA ARG A 45 14.25 3.54 4.60
C ARG A 45 14.71 3.49 3.15
N THR A 46 14.55 4.58 2.43
CA THR A 46 14.94 4.72 1.03
C THR A 46 16.45 4.52 0.85
N GLN A 47 17.27 5.08 1.74
CA GLN A 47 18.72 4.87 1.69
C GLN A 47 19.11 3.40 1.90
N LYS A 48 18.45 2.68 2.84
CA LYS A 48 18.67 1.24 3.04
C LYS A 48 18.39 0.45 1.75
N TYR A 49 17.34 0.77 1.02
CA TYR A 49 17.09 0.14 -0.27
C TYR A 49 18.18 0.46 -1.29
N ILE A 50 18.59 1.74 -1.43
CA ILE A 50 19.64 2.14 -2.37
C ILE A 50 20.94 1.38 -2.08
N ASP A 51 21.36 1.35 -0.82
CA ASP A 51 22.59 0.67 -0.40
C ASP A 51 22.55 -0.82 -0.77
N GLU A 52 21.44 -1.48 -0.48
CA GLU A 52 21.29 -2.90 -0.78
C GLU A 52 21.24 -3.16 -2.30
N LEU A 53 20.51 -2.36 -3.07
CA LEU A 53 20.48 -2.50 -4.53
C LEU A 53 21.86 -2.34 -5.17
N GLN A 54 22.71 -1.47 -4.61
CA GLN A 54 24.07 -1.28 -5.08
C GLN A 54 24.99 -2.49 -4.79
N LEU A 55 24.73 -3.19 -3.68
CA LEU A 55 25.48 -4.39 -3.31
C LEU A 55 25.09 -5.62 -4.16
N GLN A 56 23.82 -5.76 -4.52
CA GLN A 56 23.25 -6.94 -5.17
C GLN A 56 23.40 -6.90 -6.70
N LYS A 57 24.65 -7.00 -7.19
CA LYS A 57 24.94 -6.87 -8.64
C LYS A 57 24.37 -8.00 -9.51
N ASN A 58 24.09 -9.16 -8.93
CA ASN A 58 23.65 -10.37 -9.64
C ASN A 58 22.13 -10.58 -9.60
N ILE A 59 21.37 -9.61 -9.10
CA ILE A 59 19.91 -9.62 -9.08
C ILE A 59 19.39 -8.75 -10.23
N ASP A 60 18.43 -9.28 -10.97
CA ASP A 60 17.83 -8.62 -12.13
C ASP A 60 16.67 -7.72 -11.71
N ILE A 61 15.73 -8.26 -10.90
CA ILE A 61 14.49 -7.60 -10.49
C ILE A 61 14.43 -7.53 -8.96
N PHE A 62 14.03 -6.38 -8.46
CA PHE A 62 13.76 -6.17 -7.04
C PHE A 62 12.29 -5.87 -6.80
N ILE A 63 11.76 -6.40 -5.69
CA ILE A 63 10.47 -6.06 -5.14
C ILE A 63 10.73 -5.36 -3.81
N LEU A 64 10.50 -4.05 -3.75
CA LEU A 64 10.63 -3.25 -2.54
C LEU A 64 9.25 -3.13 -1.92
N CYS A 65 9.05 -3.65 -0.71
CA CYS A 65 7.71 -3.70 -0.16
C CYS A 65 7.67 -3.59 1.37
N ASP A 66 6.49 -3.23 1.86
CA ASP A 66 6.15 -3.32 3.27
C ASP A 66 6.06 -4.78 3.72
N SER A 67 6.19 -5.06 5.01
CA SER A 67 6.17 -6.42 5.55
C SER A 67 5.16 -6.64 6.68
N ASP A 68 4.53 -5.59 7.18
CA ASP A 68 3.56 -5.74 8.26
C ASP A 68 2.13 -5.98 7.75
N ASP A 69 1.83 -5.60 6.51
CA ASP A 69 0.51 -5.65 5.89
C ASP A 69 0.52 -6.10 4.42
N LEU A 70 1.58 -6.80 4.00
CA LEU A 70 1.71 -7.33 2.66
C LEU A 70 1.85 -8.86 2.68
N TYR A 71 1.30 -9.53 1.67
CA TYR A 71 1.26 -10.98 1.54
C TYR A 71 1.46 -11.42 0.09
N PHE A 72 2.26 -12.47 -0.12
CA PHE A 72 2.47 -13.08 -1.42
C PHE A 72 1.41 -14.17 -1.65
N THR A 73 0.57 -14.00 -2.67
CA THR A 73 -0.54 -14.90 -3.01
C THR A 73 -0.25 -15.73 -4.26
N GLY A 74 0.69 -15.30 -5.09
CA GLY A 74 1.07 -15.98 -6.32
C GLY A 74 2.55 -16.35 -6.35
N SER A 75 2.90 -17.35 -7.16
CA SER A 75 4.27 -17.85 -7.28
C SER A 75 5.22 -16.84 -7.93
N LYS A 76 6.52 -17.00 -7.65
CA LYS A 76 7.59 -16.24 -8.33
C LYS A 76 7.55 -16.39 -9.85
N SER A 77 7.17 -17.56 -10.36
CA SER A 77 7.05 -17.78 -11.81
C SER A 77 5.89 -17.00 -12.44
N GLU A 78 4.73 -17.00 -11.79
CA GLU A 78 3.58 -16.18 -12.22
C GLU A 78 3.90 -14.68 -12.19
N PHE A 79 4.55 -14.24 -11.11
CA PHE A 79 5.02 -12.85 -11.01
C PHE A 79 5.91 -12.48 -12.19
N LEU A 80 6.91 -13.32 -12.49
CA LEU A 80 7.87 -13.05 -13.56
C LEU A 80 7.18 -12.96 -14.93
N GLU A 81 6.27 -13.90 -15.22
CA GLU A 81 5.48 -13.90 -16.45
C GLU A 81 4.69 -12.60 -16.60
N LYS A 82 3.92 -12.22 -15.57
CA LYS A 82 3.12 -10.99 -15.56
C LYS A 82 4.00 -9.76 -15.73
N PHE A 83 5.07 -9.63 -14.93
CA PHE A 83 5.94 -8.46 -14.95
C PHE A 83 6.61 -8.25 -16.33
N LEU A 84 7.09 -9.32 -16.95
CA LEU A 84 7.69 -9.24 -18.27
C LEU A 84 6.69 -8.86 -19.38
N ASN A 85 5.42 -9.25 -19.24
CA ASN A 85 4.36 -8.86 -20.18
C ASN A 85 4.09 -7.36 -20.18
N TYR A 86 4.30 -6.66 -19.05
CA TYR A 86 4.16 -5.20 -18.97
C TYR A 86 5.26 -4.43 -19.71
N LYS A 87 6.39 -5.07 -20.05
CA LYS A 87 7.54 -4.43 -20.73
C LYS A 87 7.98 -3.13 -20.06
N THR A 88 8.01 -3.13 -18.76
CA THR A 88 8.33 -1.94 -17.94
C THR A 88 9.66 -2.07 -17.21
N ASN A 89 10.27 -0.93 -16.88
CA ASN A 89 11.46 -0.88 -16.03
C ASN A 89 11.10 -0.77 -14.54
N ILE A 90 10.00 -0.09 -14.23
CA ILE A 90 9.51 0.13 -12.87
C ILE A 90 7.99 0.06 -12.86
N MET A 91 7.45 -0.67 -11.88
CA MET A 91 6.01 -0.75 -11.62
C MET A 91 5.72 -0.37 -10.17
N ILE A 92 4.58 0.26 -9.96
CA ILE A 92 4.08 0.62 -8.61
C ILE A 92 2.64 0.16 -8.42
N GLY A 93 2.33 -0.27 -7.19
CA GLY A 93 0.95 -0.52 -6.78
C GLY A 93 0.10 0.74 -6.87
N MET A 94 -1.18 0.57 -7.15
CA MET A 94 -2.13 1.69 -7.26
C MET A 94 -3.26 1.51 -6.26
N GLU A 95 -3.81 2.62 -5.75
CA GLU A 95 -4.93 2.64 -4.82
C GLU A 95 -6.02 3.65 -5.20
N GLU A 96 -7.17 3.57 -4.53
CA GLU A 96 -8.31 4.46 -4.80
C GLU A 96 -8.24 5.81 -4.07
N ASN A 97 -7.44 5.90 -3.00
CA ASN A 97 -7.34 7.11 -2.18
C ASN A 97 -6.06 7.89 -2.50
N CYS A 98 -6.15 9.18 -2.61
CA CYS A 98 -5.05 10.13 -2.59
C CYS A 98 -5.21 11.02 -1.35
N CYS A 99 -4.28 11.63 -0.88
CA CYS A 99 -2.84 11.59 -0.97
C CYS A 99 -2.34 11.55 0.46
N THR A 100 -1.29 10.82 0.74
CA THR A 100 -0.61 10.87 2.02
C THR A 100 0.15 12.19 2.19
N GLY A 101 0.75 12.40 3.37
CA GLY A 101 1.56 13.59 3.65
C GLY A 101 0.76 14.81 4.14
N ASP A 102 1.50 15.85 4.55
CA ASP A 102 0.98 17.06 5.22
C ASP A 102 0.74 18.24 4.27
N GLU A 103 0.67 17.98 2.98
CA GLU A 103 0.46 19.03 1.96
C GLU A 103 -0.94 19.65 2.07
N SER A 104 -1.08 20.89 1.58
CA SER A 104 -2.37 21.58 1.61
C SER A 104 -3.45 20.83 0.84
N GLN A 105 -4.69 20.94 1.30
CA GLN A 105 -5.81 20.27 0.63
C GLN A 105 -6.01 20.76 -0.81
N GLU A 106 -5.71 22.02 -1.08
CA GLU A 106 -5.78 22.59 -2.43
C GLU A 106 -4.78 21.92 -3.36
N TYR A 107 -3.54 21.74 -2.93
CA TYR A 107 -2.51 21.06 -3.72
C TYR A 107 -2.84 19.59 -3.93
N LYS A 108 -3.32 18.89 -2.90
CA LYS A 108 -3.81 17.51 -3.03
C LYS A 108 -4.94 17.40 -4.06
N ASN A 109 -5.88 18.34 -4.06
CA ASN A 109 -6.97 18.38 -5.03
C ASN A 109 -6.48 18.61 -6.47
N GLU A 110 -5.44 19.42 -6.66
CA GLU A 110 -4.79 19.59 -7.97
C GLU A 110 -4.17 18.27 -8.45
N VAL A 111 -3.41 17.58 -7.58
CA VAL A 111 -2.80 16.28 -7.88
C VAL A 111 -3.87 15.26 -8.27
N ILE A 112 -4.95 15.15 -7.48
CA ILE A 112 -6.08 14.26 -7.74
C ILE A 112 -6.67 14.52 -9.13
N ARG A 113 -6.96 15.78 -9.47
CA ARG A 113 -7.52 16.16 -10.76
C ARG A 113 -6.60 15.76 -11.92
N LYS A 114 -5.28 15.99 -11.77
CA LYS A 114 -4.30 15.65 -12.80
C LYS A 114 -4.20 14.15 -13.02
N LEU A 115 -4.11 13.35 -11.96
CA LEU A 115 -3.98 11.90 -12.08
C LEU A 115 -5.25 11.24 -12.64
N LYS A 116 -6.44 11.69 -12.24
CA LYS A 116 -7.70 11.25 -12.85
C LYS A 116 -7.79 11.62 -14.33
N LYS A 117 -7.28 12.80 -14.72
CA LYS A 117 -7.21 13.20 -16.13
C LYS A 117 -6.29 12.27 -16.92
N ILE A 118 -5.09 11.97 -16.41
CA ILE A 118 -4.14 11.02 -17.02
C ILE A 118 -4.80 9.64 -17.21
N ALA A 119 -5.47 9.12 -16.18
CA ALA A 119 -6.15 7.84 -16.26
C ALA A 119 -7.27 7.86 -17.34
N LYS A 120 -8.05 8.94 -17.42
CA LYS A 120 -9.08 9.12 -18.44
C LYS A 120 -8.48 9.15 -19.86
N GLU A 121 -7.41 9.90 -20.07
CA GLU A 121 -6.71 9.99 -21.36
C GLU A 121 -6.13 8.65 -21.81
N LYS A 122 -5.76 7.80 -20.85
CA LYS A 122 -5.29 6.42 -21.08
C LYS A 122 -6.44 5.40 -21.19
N ASN A 123 -7.70 5.82 -21.14
CA ASN A 123 -8.90 4.96 -21.13
C ASN A 123 -8.88 3.91 -19.99
N ILE A 124 -8.34 4.28 -18.82
CA ILE A 124 -8.29 3.40 -17.66
C ILE A 124 -9.69 3.33 -17.02
N ASN A 125 -10.26 2.13 -17.00
CA ASN A 125 -11.59 1.87 -16.45
C ASN A 125 -11.51 1.14 -15.09
N THR A 126 -10.87 1.79 -14.11
CA THR A 126 -10.81 1.32 -12.73
C THR A 126 -10.99 2.50 -11.78
N LYS A 127 -10.91 2.27 -10.47
CA LYS A 127 -10.89 3.33 -9.46
C LYS A 127 -9.48 3.57 -8.86
N TYR A 128 -8.50 2.78 -9.24
CA TYR A 128 -7.15 2.78 -8.69
C TYR A 128 -6.26 3.76 -9.45
N TYR A 129 -6.32 5.04 -9.10
CA TYR A 129 -5.65 6.11 -9.85
C TYR A 129 -4.39 6.65 -9.20
N PHE A 130 -4.13 6.27 -7.94
CA PHE A 130 -3.09 6.91 -7.13
C PHE A 130 -1.99 5.92 -6.75
N PRO A 131 -0.70 6.29 -6.95
CA PRO A 131 0.41 5.46 -6.51
C PRO A 131 0.37 5.13 -5.02
N ASN A 132 0.65 3.86 -4.69
CA ASN A 132 0.80 3.38 -3.33
C ASN A 132 2.25 2.96 -3.08
N GLY A 133 2.88 3.53 -2.05
CA GLY A 133 4.30 3.32 -1.74
C GLY A 133 4.65 1.98 -1.10
N GLY A 134 3.65 1.16 -0.74
CA GLY A 134 3.87 -0.10 -0.03
C GLY A 134 4.43 -1.24 -0.89
N CYS A 135 4.41 -1.10 -2.23
CA CYS A 135 5.09 -2.04 -3.12
C CYS A 135 5.54 -1.36 -4.42
N VAL A 136 6.86 -1.38 -4.67
CA VAL A 136 7.49 -0.88 -5.89
C VAL A 136 8.40 -1.97 -6.46
N ILE A 137 8.28 -2.24 -7.75
CA ILE A 137 8.98 -3.33 -8.43
C ILE A 137 9.80 -2.76 -9.59
N GLY A 138 10.98 -3.30 -9.85
CA GLY A 138 11.72 -2.89 -11.04
C GLY A 138 13.10 -3.49 -11.17
N TYR A 139 13.73 -3.13 -12.28
CA TYR A 139 15.13 -3.46 -12.50
C TYR A 139 16.04 -2.57 -11.64
N ARG A 140 17.21 -3.08 -11.29
CA ARG A 140 18.13 -2.48 -10.32
C ARG A 140 18.47 -1.01 -10.62
N THR A 141 18.95 -0.71 -11.81
CA THR A 141 19.41 0.66 -12.16
C THR A 141 18.27 1.67 -12.16
N PRO A 142 17.14 1.42 -12.86
CA PRO A 142 15.97 2.31 -12.80
C PRO A 142 15.44 2.54 -11.37
N LEU A 143 15.41 1.51 -10.52
CA LEU A 143 14.98 1.67 -9.14
C LEU A 143 15.92 2.56 -8.32
N ILE A 144 17.25 2.41 -8.48
CA ILE A 144 18.22 3.27 -7.78
C ILE A 144 18.01 4.74 -8.19
N GLU A 145 17.78 5.02 -9.46
CA GLU A 145 17.51 6.38 -9.97
C GLU A 145 16.21 6.94 -9.39
N LEU A 146 15.12 6.16 -9.42
CA LEU A 146 13.85 6.54 -8.84
C LEU A 146 13.95 6.84 -7.34
N LEU A 147 14.63 5.96 -6.58
CA LEU A 147 14.79 6.11 -5.14
C LEU A 147 15.62 7.35 -4.78
N LYS A 148 16.67 7.66 -5.54
CA LYS A 148 17.47 8.89 -5.35
C LYS A 148 16.66 10.16 -5.56
N GLU A 149 15.73 10.17 -6.50
CA GLU A 149 14.82 11.30 -6.69
C GLU A 149 13.78 11.39 -5.57
N ASN A 150 13.33 10.24 -5.04
CA ASN A 150 12.31 10.18 -3.99
C ASN A 150 12.87 10.39 -2.57
N ILE A 151 14.18 10.28 -2.34
CA ILE A 151 14.79 10.25 -0.99
C ILE A 151 14.52 11.52 -0.17
N THR A 152 14.31 12.66 -0.82
CA THR A 152 14.04 13.94 -0.15
C THR A 152 12.56 14.15 0.18
N ALA A 153 11.68 13.25 -0.25
CA ALA A 153 10.26 13.35 0.05
C ALA A 153 10.00 13.12 1.55
N LYS A 154 9.17 13.98 2.16
CA LYS A 154 8.76 13.82 3.56
C LYS A 154 7.91 12.57 3.78
N ASP A 155 7.12 12.23 2.77
CA ASP A 155 6.32 11.02 2.67
C ASP A 155 6.66 10.36 1.33
N ASP A 156 7.13 9.13 1.35
CA ASP A 156 7.64 8.47 0.16
C ASP A 156 6.55 8.10 -0.85
N GLN A 157 5.35 7.76 -0.38
CA GLN A 157 4.20 7.50 -1.26
C GLN A 157 3.78 8.77 -2.00
N PHE A 158 3.72 9.91 -1.31
CA PHE A 158 3.44 11.18 -1.96
C PHE A 158 4.54 11.57 -2.93
N GLY A 159 5.80 11.29 -2.60
CA GLY A 159 6.94 11.47 -3.51
C GLY A 159 6.77 10.67 -4.81
N TYR A 160 6.43 9.38 -4.75
CA TYR A 160 6.11 8.59 -5.95
C TYR A 160 4.93 9.16 -6.73
N THR A 161 3.92 9.67 -6.04
CA THR A 161 2.77 10.32 -6.66
C THR A 161 3.18 11.54 -7.47
N LEU A 162 4.09 12.37 -6.95
CA LEU A 162 4.61 13.54 -7.65
C LEU A 162 5.51 13.16 -8.82
N LEU A 163 6.39 12.17 -8.66
CA LEU A 163 7.24 11.67 -9.74
C LEU A 163 6.40 11.18 -10.90
N TYR A 164 5.37 10.38 -10.65
CA TYR A 164 4.44 9.91 -11.68
C TYR A 164 3.61 11.05 -12.29
N LYS A 165 3.12 12.00 -11.48
CA LYS A 165 2.39 13.19 -11.96
C LYS A 165 3.23 14.02 -12.94
N ASN A 166 4.53 14.12 -12.69
CA ASN A 166 5.45 14.95 -13.48
C ASN A 166 5.95 14.24 -14.73
N ASP A 167 6.19 12.94 -14.66
CA ASP A 167 6.60 12.11 -15.80
C ASP A 167 5.89 10.75 -15.74
N ILE A 168 4.85 10.62 -16.56
CA ILE A 168 4.01 9.41 -16.64
C ILE A 168 4.71 8.18 -17.24
N ASN A 169 5.90 8.36 -17.83
CA ASN A 169 6.67 7.28 -18.42
C ASN A 169 7.73 6.73 -17.45
N LYS A 170 8.00 7.44 -16.36
CA LYS A 170 9.00 7.04 -15.37
C LYS A 170 8.60 5.78 -14.58
N ILE A 171 7.33 5.64 -14.28
CA ILE A 171 6.75 4.55 -13.47
C ILE A 171 5.54 4.00 -14.20
N THR A 172 5.44 2.69 -14.32
CA THR A 172 4.23 2.03 -14.83
C THR A 172 3.29 1.74 -13.65
N PRO A 173 2.11 2.35 -13.62
CA PRO A 173 1.11 2.06 -12.60
C PRO A 173 0.40 0.73 -12.87
N ASP A 174 0.23 -0.09 -11.84
CA ASP A 174 -0.60 -1.30 -11.92
C ASP A 174 -2.08 -0.95 -11.70
N TYR A 175 -2.67 -0.23 -12.63
CA TYR A 175 -4.07 0.20 -12.56
C TYR A 175 -5.08 -0.94 -12.44
N TYR A 176 -4.72 -2.11 -12.95
CA TYR A 176 -5.62 -3.27 -12.98
C TYR A 176 -5.37 -4.24 -11.83
N GLN A 177 -4.47 -3.91 -10.91
CA GLN A 177 -4.17 -4.76 -9.75
C GLN A 177 -3.79 -6.19 -10.17
N ASP A 178 -3.07 -6.33 -11.27
CA ASP A 178 -2.73 -7.64 -11.83
C ASP A 178 -1.54 -8.29 -11.13
N ILE A 179 -0.56 -7.47 -10.71
CA ILE A 179 0.61 -7.92 -9.95
C ILE A 179 0.46 -7.52 -8.49
N ILE A 180 0.10 -6.25 -8.23
CA ILE A 180 0.05 -5.67 -6.89
C ILE A 180 -1.40 -5.29 -6.58
N GLY A 181 -2.11 -6.13 -5.84
CA GLY A 181 -3.42 -5.80 -5.30
C GLY A 181 -3.28 -4.90 -4.08
N THR A 182 -3.89 -3.72 -4.09
CA THR A 182 -3.90 -2.82 -2.94
C THR A 182 -5.32 -2.65 -2.41
N CYS A 183 -5.57 -3.21 -1.23
CA CYS A 183 -6.83 -3.08 -0.51
C CYS A 183 -6.70 -1.99 0.54
N VAL A 184 -7.35 -0.86 0.33
CA VAL A 184 -7.34 0.28 1.25
C VAL A 184 -8.67 0.38 1.97
N GLN A 185 -8.65 0.70 3.27
CA GLN A 185 -9.88 0.98 3.99
C GLN A 185 -10.48 2.28 3.47
N SER A 186 -11.70 2.21 2.88
CA SER A 186 -12.44 3.41 2.52
C SER A 186 -12.75 4.25 3.77
N ILE A 187 -12.49 5.56 3.69
CA ILE A 187 -12.84 6.52 4.75
C ILE A 187 -14.38 6.64 4.88
N LYS A 188 -15.11 6.27 3.84
CA LYS A 188 -16.57 6.15 3.87
C LYS A 188 -16.95 4.85 4.56
N PHE A 189 -17.26 4.93 5.84
CA PHE A 189 -17.61 3.84 6.77
C PHE A 189 -18.67 2.83 6.30
N LEU A 190 -19.25 2.98 5.11
CA LEU A 190 -20.37 2.19 4.61
C LEU A 190 -20.13 1.52 3.25
N GLU A 191 -19.07 1.84 2.51
CA GLU A 191 -18.77 1.15 1.25
C GLU A 191 -17.79 0.02 1.51
N ILE A 192 -18.31 -1.17 1.49
CA ILE A 192 -17.60 -2.45 1.52
C ILE A 192 -16.78 -2.53 0.23
N ASN A 193 -15.50 -2.86 0.33
CA ASN A 193 -14.69 -3.27 -0.82
C ASN A 193 -15.20 -4.62 -1.33
N LYS A 194 -16.36 -4.60 -2.00
CA LYS A 194 -17.05 -5.80 -2.50
C LYS A 194 -16.29 -6.48 -3.62
N GLU A 195 -15.33 -5.80 -4.22
CA GLU A 195 -14.54 -6.28 -5.33
C GLU A 195 -13.48 -7.30 -4.95
N TRP A 196 -13.12 -7.42 -3.67
CA TRP A 196 -12.11 -8.35 -3.21
C TRP A 196 -12.74 -9.64 -2.68
N GLU A 197 -12.36 -10.76 -3.28
CA GLU A 197 -12.80 -12.10 -2.89
C GLU A 197 -11.58 -12.99 -2.64
N ARG A 198 -11.64 -13.90 -1.67
CA ARG A 198 -10.59 -14.88 -1.41
C ARG A 198 -10.98 -16.25 -1.96
N TYR A 199 -10.03 -16.88 -2.66
CA TYR A 199 -10.13 -18.26 -3.11
C TYR A 199 -8.88 -19.02 -2.64
N GLU A 200 -9.01 -19.79 -1.58
CA GLU A 200 -7.87 -20.47 -0.92
C GLU A 200 -6.79 -19.46 -0.51
N ASP A 201 -5.60 -19.56 -1.09
CA ASP A 201 -4.47 -18.63 -0.87
C ASP A 201 -4.42 -17.45 -1.85
N ARG A 202 -5.40 -17.35 -2.75
CA ARG A 202 -5.48 -16.29 -3.77
C ARG A 202 -6.50 -15.24 -3.39
N VAL A 203 -6.28 -14.05 -3.88
CA VAL A 203 -7.24 -12.94 -3.82
C VAL A 203 -7.66 -12.58 -5.24
N TYR A 204 -8.95 -12.47 -5.46
CA TYR A 204 -9.54 -12.07 -6.72
C TYR A 204 -10.11 -10.66 -6.61
N ASN A 205 -9.83 -9.83 -7.61
CA ASN A 205 -10.44 -8.51 -7.76
C ASN A 205 -11.51 -8.57 -8.86
N SER A 206 -12.77 -8.55 -8.48
CA SER A 206 -13.90 -8.63 -9.43
C SER A 206 -14.08 -7.37 -10.28
N LEU A 207 -13.57 -6.22 -9.83
CA LEU A 207 -13.61 -4.98 -10.62
C LEU A 207 -12.66 -5.03 -11.82
N THR A 208 -11.49 -5.63 -11.64
CA THR A 208 -10.45 -5.70 -12.67
C THR A 208 -10.36 -7.08 -13.32
N ASN A 209 -11.06 -8.08 -12.77
CA ASN A 209 -11.00 -9.48 -13.19
C ASN A 209 -9.58 -10.06 -13.13
N THR A 210 -8.87 -9.80 -12.02
CA THR A 210 -7.47 -10.16 -11.83
C THR A 210 -7.24 -10.94 -10.55
N TYR A 211 -6.14 -11.72 -10.54
CA TYR A 211 -5.59 -12.38 -9.36
C TYR A 211 -4.20 -11.80 -9.10
N PRO A 212 -4.05 -10.78 -8.25
CA PRO A 212 -2.73 -10.25 -7.93
C PRO A 212 -1.83 -11.30 -7.29
N VAL A 213 -0.54 -11.23 -7.55
CA VAL A 213 0.47 -12.13 -6.96
C VAL A 213 1.03 -11.59 -5.65
N ILE A 214 0.85 -10.31 -5.41
CA ILE A 214 1.22 -9.61 -4.18
C ILE A 214 -0.03 -8.87 -3.70
N MET A 215 -0.39 -9.01 -2.43
CA MET A 215 -1.53 -8.33 -1.84
C MET A 215 -1.09 -7.42 -0.70
N HIS A 216 -1.35 -6.13 -0.82
CA HIS A 216 -1.05 -5.10 0.16
C HIS A 216 -2.34 -4.59 0.79
N PHE A 217 -2.48 -4.74 2.11
CA PHE A 217 -3.61 -4.28 2.92
C PHE A 217 -3.31 -2.91 3.51
N ALA A 218 -3.17 -1.91 2.64
CA ALA A 218 -2.61 -0.61 2.93
C ALA A 218 -3.31 0.15 4.06
N GLY A 219 -2.53 0.86 4.84
CA GLY A 219 -2.99 1.75 5.89
C GLY A 219 -3.42 1.01 7.17
N ARG A 220 -4.50 1.47 7.79
CA ARG A 220 -5.02 0.87 9.05
C ARG A 220 -5.89 -0.37 8.82
N ASN A 221 -5.73 -1.03 7.68
CA ASN A 221 -6.57 -2.16 7.28
C ASN A 221 -6.14 -3.51 7.91
N PHE A 222 -5.50 -3.48 9.07
CA PHE A 222 -5.05 -4.67 9.80
C PHE A 222 -6.17 -5.70 10.04
N ASN A 223 -7.42 -5.26 10.13
CA ASN A 223 -8.54 -6.18 10.34
C ASN A 223 -8.84 -7.00 9.09
N ASN A 224 -8.76 -6.42 7.90
CA ASN A 224 -8.92 -7.16 6.65
C ASN A 224 -7.76 -8.13 6.43
N TYR A 225 -6.53 -7.72 6.74
CA TYR A 225 -5.37 -8.58 6.70
C TYR A 225 -5.51 -9.79 7.64
N LYS A 226 -5.91 -9.57 8.90
CA LYS A 226 -6.18 -10.64 9.86
C LYS A 226 -7.30 -11.57 9.40
N ARG A 227 -8.38 -11.02 8.85
CA ARG A 227 -9.46 -11.83 8.27
C ARG A 227 -8.97 -12.66 7.09
N PHE A 228 -8.16 -12.08 6.22
CA PHE A 228 -7.55 -12.80 5.12
C PHE A 228 -6.73 -13.98 5.62
N LEU A 229 -5.94 -13.81 6.67
CA LEU A 229 -5.07 -14.85 7.22
C LEU A 229 -5.83 -15.96 7.97
N HIS A 230 -6.90 -15.63 8.68
CA HIS A 230 -7.55 -16.52 9.64
C HIS A 230 -8.95 -17.00 9.22
N SER A 231 -9.46 -16.60 8.07
CA SER A 231 -10.77 -17.05 7.63
C SER A 231 -10.69 -18.44 6.99
N GLU A 232 -11.53 -19.34 7.50
CA GLU A 232 -11.80 -20.64 6.87
C GLU A 232 -12.82 -20.51 5.71
N ASP A 233 -13.50 -19.36 5.60
CA ASP A 233 -14.50 -19.11 4.57
C ASP A 233 -13.85 -18.90 3.21
N ARG A 234 -14.27 -19.69 2.22
CA ARG A 234 -13.79 -19.61 0.84
C ARG A 234 -14.16 -18.29 0.15
N LYS A 235 -15.15 -17.59 0.64
CA LYS A 235 -15.61 -16.30 0.13
C LYS A 235 -15.61 -15.26 1.23
N ILE A 236 -14.55 -14.48 1.32
CA ILE A 236 -14.48 -13.35 2.25
C ILE A 236 -14.98 -12.12 1.52
N SER A 237 -16.22 -11.72 1.78
CA SER A 237 -16.56 -10.33 1.54
C SER A 237 -15.86 -9.53 2.66
N PHE A 238 -14.98 -8.63 2.29
CA PHE A 238 -14.32 -7.71 3.23
C PHE A 238 -15.34 -6.70 3.78
N SER A 239 -16.29 -7.19 4.56
CA SER A 239 -17.22 -6.34 5.29
C SER A 239 -16.52 -5.78 6.53
N PRO A 240 -16.42 -4.48 6.72
CA PRO A 240 -15.93 -3.92 7.96
C PRO A 240 -16.93 -4.25 9.07
N LYS A 241 -16.66 -5.23 9.92
CA LYS A 241 -17.20 -5.16 11.26
C LYS A 241 -16.51 -3.99 11.93
N ILE A 242 -17.27 -2.94 12.18
CA ILE A 242 -16.83 -1.77 12.95
C ILE A 242 -16.46 -2.29 14.36
N GLU A 243 -15.19 -2.58 14.58
CA GLU A 243 -14.70 -2.62 15.96
C GLU A 243 -14.48 -1.17 16.40
N ILE A 244 -15.47 -0.63 17.09
CA ILE A 244 -15.45 0.66 17.81
C ILE A 244 -14.48 0.58 19.00
N ILE A 245 -13.26 0.03 18.84
CA ILE A 245 -12.41 -0.27 20.00
C ILE A 245 -11.24 0.71 20.18
N SER A 246 -10.95 1.61 19.27
CA SER A 246 -9.81 2.53 19.48
C SER A 246 -10.13 4.02 19.52
N TYR A 247 -11.35 4.42 19.25
CA TYR A 247 -11.78 5.81 19.40
C TYR A 247 -12.32 6.15 20.78
N GLY A 248 -12.37 5.18 21.70
CA GLY A 248 -12.99 5.34 23.02
C GLY A 248 -12.36 6.41 23.91
N ARG A 249 -11.08 6.73 23.79
CA ARG A 249 -10.47 7.77 24.62
C ARG A 249 -10.75 9.18 24.09
N HIS A 250 -10.61 9.41 22.79
CA HIS A 250 -10.90 10.73 22.22
C HIS A 250 -12.40 11.03 22.05
N LEU A 251 -13.26 10.02 21.90
CA LEU A 251 -14.71 10.22 21.91
C LEU A 251 -15.22 10.50 23.32
N HIS A 252 -14.66 9.86 24.34
CA HIS A 252 -15.05 10.12 25.73
C HIS A 252 -14.76 11.56 26.14
N ASP A 253 -13.59 12.09 25.74
CA ASP A 253 -13.21 13.47 26.05
C ASP A 253 -14.07 14.47 25.25
N ASN A 254 -14.40 14.18 23.98
CA ASN A 254 -15.27 15.02 23.19
C ASN A 254 -16.74 14.92 23.59
N LEU A 255 -17.22 13.72 24.00
CA LEU A 255 -18.59 13.55 24.48
C LEU A 255 -18.80 14.27 25.80
N PHE A 256 -17.80 14.23 26.69
CA PHE A 256 -17.82 14.97 27.96
C PHE A 256 -17.87 16.49 27.74
N LEU A 257 -17.09 16.99 26.77
CA LEU A 257 -17.11 18.41 26.38
C LEU A 257 -18.45 18.85 25.77
N ILE A 258 -19.02 17.99 24.91
CA ILE A 258 -20.34 18.25 24.32
C ILE A 258 -21.44 18.27 25.38
N VAL A 259 -21.39 17.34 26.34
CA VAL A 259 -22.37 17.31 27.45
C VAL A 259 -22.23 18.57 28.32
N ILE A 260 -21.02 19.02 28.62
CA ILE A 260 -20.79 20.27 29.38
C ILE A 260 -21.36 21.48 28.61
N ILE A 261 -21.09 21.58 27.30
CA ILE A 261 -21.62 22.67 26.46
C ILE A 261 -23.14 22.68 26.44
N LEU A 262 -23.75 21.51 26.32
CA LEU A 262 -25.22 21.40 26.34
C LEU A 262 -25.81 21.77 27.70
N ILE A 263 -25.16 21.43 28.81
CA ILE A 263 -25.57 21.84 30.16
C ILE A 263 -25.46 23.36 30.32
N ILE A 264 -24.37 23.97 29.85
CA ILE A 264 -24.18 25.43 29.91
C ILE A 264 -25.25 26.15 29.08
N ILE A 265 -25.54 25.67 27.86
CA ILE A 265 -26.61 26.24 27.02
C ILE A 265 -27.96 26.11 27.69
N PHE A 266 -28.26 24.96 28.31
CA PHE A 266 -29.50 24.74 29.03
C PHE A 266 -29.67 25.67 30.24
N ILE A 267 -28.58 25.92 30.98
CA ILE A 267 -28.59 26.86 32.11
C ILE A 267 -28.81 28.30 31.59
N LEU A 268 -28.16 28.69 30.48
CA LEU A 268 -28.32 30.04 29.90
C LEU A 268 -29.72 30.31 29.31
N ILE A 269 -30.49 29.27 29.01
CA ILE A 269 -31.87 29.42 28.52
C ILE A 269 -32.86 29.48 29.69
N LEU A 270 -32.51 28.99 30.88
CA LEU A 270 -33.39 29.00 32.04
C LEU A 270 -33.24 30.23 32.97
N PHE A 271 -32.24 31.03 32.74
CA PHE A 271 -32.00 32.31 33.46
C PHE A 271 -31.84 33.45 32.46
#